data_99e450499e9327eea72b0c7dd2e37c41
#
_entry.id   99e450499e9327eea72b0c7dd2e37c41
#
_cell.length_a   1.000
_cell.length_b   1.000
_cell.length_c   1.000
_cell.angle_alpha   90.00
_cell.angle_beta   90.00
_cell.angle_gamma   90.00
#
_symmetry.space_group_name_H-M   'P 1'
#
loop_
_entity.id
_entity.type
_entity.pdbx_description
1 polymer ?
#
loop_
_entity_poly.entity_id
_entity_poly.type
_entity_poly.pdbx_seq_one_letter_code
_entity_poly.pdbx_strand_id
1 'polypeptide(L)'
;MSKTTATATPKGKTNAPCAPQAVLFDAYGTLFDVYSVALLAEQLFPGQGQALSVLWRDKQIEYTRLVTTSVDGAHYQPFWELTRAALTFAIKKLAASADFTRANTEFDSKVEQLMNQYRSLSAFPENREVLQALQARGVPTGILSNGDVAMLTLALKSSGLHPYVDHIISVDAVKKYKTHPAAYALGESTLGLPAAKVLFVSSNGWDALGATWHGYQTLWVNRSNQPFEELGTPPTRTGSSLRDVLGFFPVSL
;
A
#
# COMPACT_ATOMS: atom_id res chain seq x y z
N MET A 1 1.00 47.34 44.81
CA MET A 1 0.36 47.20 43.50
C MET A 1 1.41 46.74 42.49
N SER A 2 1.56 45.44 42.28
CA SER A 2 2.55 44.87 41.36
C SER A 2 1.85 44.50 40.06
N LYS A 3 2.28 45.09 38.94
CA LYS A 3 1.75 44.79 37.60
C LYS A 3 2.50 43.60 37.04
N THR A 4 1.82 42.48 36.92
CA THR A 4 2.31 41.29 36.22
C THR A 4 2.14 41.52 34.72
N THR A 5 3.25 41.68 34.03
CA THR A 5 3.30 41.73 32.56
C THR A 5 3.23 40.29 32.02
N ALA A 6 2.14 39.95 31.33
CA ALA A 6 2.00 38.69 30.62
C ALA A 6 2.86 38.73 29.34
N THR A 7 3.86 37.87 29.27
CA THR A 7 4.68 37.63 28.07
C THR A 7 3.89 36.83 27.08
N ALA A 8 3.56 37.40 25.92
CA ALA A 8 2.93 36.70 24.81
C ALA A 8 3.91 35.72 24.17
N THR A 9 3.56 34.46 24.14
CA THR A 9 4.26 33.40 23.41
C THR A 9 4.19 33.67 21.90
N PRO A 10 5.29 33.66 21.16
CA PRO A 10 5.25 33.89 19.72
C PRO A 10 4.49 32.75 19.03
N LYS A 11 3.44 33.09 18.29
CA LYS A 11 2.76 32.17 17.38
C LYS A 11 3.76 31.66 16.35
N GLY A 12 4.11 30.38 16.42
CA GLY A 12 4.94 29.72 15.44
C GLY A 12 4.36 29.94 14.04
N LYS A 13 5.17 30.45 13.12
CA LYS A 13 4.85 30.50 11.70
C LYS A 13 4.65 29.04 11.24
N THR A 14 3.42 28.66 10.93
CA THR A 14 3.15 27.44 10.16
C THR A 14 3.73 27.66 8.77
N ASN A 15 4.96 27.21 8.55
CA ASN A 15 5.50 27.13 7.19
C ASN A 15 4.55 26.24 6.38
N ALA A 16 4.00 26.78 5.30
CA ALA A 16 3.27 25.96 4.33
C ALA A 16 4.16 24.78 3.92
N PRO A 17 3.64 23.56 3.86
CA PRO A 17 4.44 22.40 3.49
C PRO A 17 5.12 22.70 2.15
N CYS A 18 6.43 22.45 2.07
CA CYS A 18 7.20 22.60 0.84
C CYS A 18 6.60 21.66 -0.21
N ALA A 19 6.48 22.09 -1.46
CA ALA A 19 5.98 21.23 -2.54
C ALA A 19 6.83 19.96 -2.62
N PRO A 20 6.21 18.77 -2.75
CA PRO A 20 6.94 17.52 -2.89
C PRO A 20 7.73 17.51 -4.21
N GLN A 21 8.88 16.82 -4.19
CA GLN A 21 9.80 16.73 -5.33
C GLN A 21 9.76 15.37 -6.03
N ALA A 22 9.14 14.36 -5.39
CA ALA A 22 8.96 13.02 -5.92
C ALA A 22 7.68 12.41 -5.34
N VAL A 23 7.20 11.33 -5.97
CA VAL A 23 6.04 10.55 -5.51
C VAL A 23 6.42 9.10 -5.32
N LEU A 24 6.05 8.54 -4.17
CA LEU A 24 6.06 7.11 -3.90
C LEU A 24 4.64 6.60 -3.77
N PHE A 25 4.33 5.54 -4.49
CA PHE A 25 3.03 4.87 -4.45
C PHE A 25 3.15 3.56 -3.67
N ASP A 26 2.19 3.28 -2.80
CA ASP A 26 1.89 1.91 -2.45
C ASP A 26 1.37 1.15 -3.69
N ALA A 27 1.53 -0.18 -3.70
CA ALA A 27 1.14 -1.00 -4.85
C ALA A 27 -0.25 -1.62 -4.66
N TYR A 28 -0.38 -2.51 -3.68
CA TYR A 28 -1.54 -3.40 -3.50
C TYR A 28 -2.71 -2.69 -2.81
N GLY A 29 -3.80 -2.45 -3.53
CA GLY A 29 -4.96 -1.65 -3.15
C GLY A 29 -4.87 -0.20 -3.63
N THR A 30 -3.69 0.26 -4.05
CA THR A 30 -3.44 1.64 -4.51
C THR A 30 -3.31 1.74 -6.02
N LEU A 31 -2.34 1.05 -6.60
CA LEU A 31 -2.18 0.91 -8.05
C LEU A 31 -2.90 -0.34 -8.58
N PHE A 32 -2.92 -1.42 -7.82
CA PHE A 32 -3.50 -2.70 -8.22
C PHE A 32 -4.68 -3.05 -7.31
N ASP A 33 -5.82 -3.39 -7.91
CA ASP A 33 -7.03 -3.77 -7.21
C ASP A 33 -6.90 -5.20 -6.66
N VAL A 34 -6.68 -5.32 -5.36
CA VAL A 34 -6.54 -6.61 -4.67
C VAL A 34 -7.84 -7.41 -4.62
N TYR A 35 -8.99 -6.76 -4.86
CA TYR A 35 -10.29 -7.42 -4.89
C TYR A 35 -10.69 -7.88 -6.30
N SER A 36 -9.89 -7.59 -7.32
CA SER A 36 -10.11 -8.12 -8.69
C SER A 36 -10.05 -9.65 -8.76
N VAL A 37 -9.52 -10.31 -7.72
CA VAL A 37 -9.57 -11.77 -7.57
C VAL A 37 -10.95 -12.31 -7.18
N ALA A 38 -11.88 -11.45 -6.73
CA ALA A 38 -13.17 -11.87 -6.18
C ALA A 38 -14.05 -12.64 -7.21
N LEU A 39 -13.95 -12.30 -8.48
CA LEU A 39 -14.70 -13.01 -9.54
C LEU A 39 -14.23 -14.46 -9.69
N LEU A 40 -12.93 -14.69 -9.71
CA LEU A 40 -12.39 -16.05 -9.75
C LEU A 40 -12.68 -16.80 -8.44
N ALA A 41 -12.56 -16.09 -7.31
CA ALA A 41 -12.90 -16.66 -6.00
C ALA A 41 -14.38 -17.11 -5.94
N GLU A 42 -15.31 -16.35 -6.53
CA GLU A 42 -16.73 -16.72 -6.61
C GLU A 42 -16.96 -17.94 -7.50
N GLN A 43 -16.23 -18.07 -8.62
CA GLN A 43 -16.30 -19.24 -9.49
C GLN A 43 -15.81 -20.52 -8.79
N LEU A 44 -14.73 -20.40 -8.01
CA LEU A 44 -14.11 -21.53 -7.31
C LEU A 44 -14.82 -21.88 -5.99
N PHE A 45 -15.46 -20.89 -5.35
CA PHE A 45 -16.16 -20.99 -4.08
C PHE A 45 -17.49 -20.24 -4.13
N PRO A 46 -18.53 -20.84 -4.78
CA PRO A 46 -19.81 -20.16 -5.02
C PRO A 46 -20.47 -19.66 -3.73
N GLY A 47 -20.90 -18.40 -3.73
CA GLY A 47 -21.50 -17.72 -2.59
C GLY A 47 -20.50 -17.22 -1.55
N GLN A 48 -19.18 -17.41 -1.74
CA GLN A 48 -18.16 -17.05 -0.75
C GLN A 48 -17.04 -16.16 -1.32
N GLY A 49 -17.04 -15.87 -2.62
CA GLY A 49 -15.93 -15.19 -3.29
C GLY A 49 -15.56 -13.85 -2.67
N GLN A 50 -16.55 -13.02 -2.36
CA GLN A 50 -16.32 -11.73 -1.70
C GLN A 50 -15.78 -11.90 -0.28
N ALA A 51 -16.39 -12.77 0.52
CA ALA A 51 -15.95 -13.03 1.91
C ALA A 51 -14.53 -13.60 1.94
N LEU A 52 -14.21 -14.50 1.00
CA LEU A 52 -12.88 -15.06 0.83
C LEU A 52 -11.85 -13.97 0.51
N SER A 53 -12.14 -13.09 -0.44
CA SER A 53 -11.22 -12.03 -0.87
C SER A 53 -10.93 -11.04 0.27
N VAL A 54 -11.94 -10.65 1.04
CA VAL A 54 -11.79 -9.77 2.20
C VAL A 54 -10.95 -10.45 3.28
N LEU A 55 -11.32 -11.68 3.68
CA LEU A 55 -10.60 -12.41 4.72
C LEU A 55 -9.15 -12.71 4.31
N TRP A 56 -8.91 -13.02 3.03
CA TRP A 56 -7.58 -13.20 2.48
C TRP A 56 -6.73 -11.95 2.65
N ARG A 57 -7.27 -10.79 2.26
CA ARG A 57 -6.58 -9.50 2.41
C ARG A 57 -6.30 -9.17 3.87
N ASP A 58 -7.26 -9.33 4.76
CA ASP A 58 -7.11 -9.04 6.19
C ASP A 58 -6.00 -9.90 6.81
N LYS A 59 -6.01 -11.20 6.51
CA LYS A 59 -4.98 -12.13 6.99
C LYS A 59 -3.59 -11.85 6.41
N GLN A 60 -3.51 -11.43 5.15
CA GLN A 60 -2.26 -11.03 4.53
C GLN A 60 -1.63 -9.86 5.30
N ILE A 61 -2.42 -8.82 5.60
CA ILE A 61 -1.94 -7.66 6.37
C ILE A 61 -1.61 -8.06 7.82
N GLU A 62 -2.43 -8.87 8.46
CA GLU A 62 -2.16 -9.37 9.81
C GLU A 62 -0.83 -10.14 9.85
N TYR A 63 -0.58 -11.02 8.89
CA TYR A 63 0.65 -11.81 8.84
C TYR A 63 1.91 -10.96 8.62
N THR A 64 1.83 -9.92 7.79
CA THR A 64 2.95 -8.97 7.66
C THR A 64 3.30 -8.30 8.98
N ARG A 65 2.29 -7.93 9.78
CA ARG A 65 2.49 -7.35 11.12
C ARG A 65 3.08 -8.35 12.11
N LEU A 66 2.55 -9.57 12.15
CA LEU A 66 3.05 -10.64 13.03
C LEU A 66 4.52 -10.94 12.79
N VAL A 67 4.94 -11.16 11.55
CA VAL A 67 6.35 -11.47 11.24
C VAL A 67 7.27 -10.27 11.48
N THR A 68 6.78 -9.05 11.28
CA THR A 68 7.56 -7.82 11.52
C THR A 68 7.81 -7.59 13.01
N THR A 69 6.83 -7.89 13.86
CA THR A 69 6.93 -7.74 15.32
C THR A 69 7.56 -8.95 16.01
N SER A 70 7.86 -10.01 15.28
CA SER A 70 8.61 -11.16 15.81
C SER A 70 10.03 -10.77 16.22
N VAL A 71 10.62 -11.55 17.14
CA VAL A 71 11.96 -11.28 17.68
C VAL A 71 12.97 -11.13 16.54
N ASP A 72 13.54 -9.93 16.39
CA ASP A 72 14.58 -9.58 15.41
C ASP A 72 14.25 -9.95 13.94
N GLY A 73 12.97 -10.16 13.62
CA GLY A 73 12.56 -10.62 12.29
C GLY A 73 12.84 -12.09 12.01
N ALA A 74 13.09 -12.90 13.05
CA ALA A 74 13.43 -14.33 12.94
C ALA A 74 12.38 -15.14 12.15
N HIS A 75 11.13 -14.65 12.08
CA HIS A 75 10.04 -15.30 11.36
C HIS A 75 9.68 -14.60 10.05
N TYR A 76 10.58 -13.77 9.52
CA TYR A 76 10.35 -13.14 8.23
C TYR A 76 10.14 -14.19 7.14
N GLN A 77 9.12 -13.97 6.33
CA GLN A 77 8.83 -14.73 5.12
C GLN A 77 8.57 -13.73 3.98
N PRO A 78 8.92 -14.05 2.73
CA PRO A 78 8.59 -13.20 1.58
C PRO A 78 7.08 -12.95 1.46
N PHE A 79 6.71 -11.81 0.92
CA PHE A 79 5.29 -11.41 0.81
C PHE A 79 4.43 -12.41 0.04
N TRP A 80 5.01 -13.07 -0.98
CA TRP A 80 4.36 -14.12 -1.73
C TRP A 80 3.94 -15.31 -0.85
N GLU A 81 4.83 -15.73 0.05
CA GLU A 81 4.56 -16.84 0.98
C GLU A 81 3.48 -16.46 2.02
N LEU A 82 3.54 -15.24 2.54
CA LEU A 82 2.48 -14.73 3.43
C LEU A 82 1.14 -14.60 2.71
N THR A 83 1.14 -14.19 1.45
CA THR A 83 -0.05 -14.12 0.60
C THR A 83 -0.69 -15.50 0.43
N ARG A 84 0.12 -16.53 0.15
CA ARG A 84 -0.31 -17.92 0.04
C ARG A 84 -0.83 -18.48 1.37
N ALA A 85 -0.11 -18.23 2.45
CA ALA A 85 -0.51 -18.67 3.80
C ALA A 85 -1.84 -18.04 4.22
N ALA A 86 -2.03 -16.74 3.94
CA ALA A 86 -3.28 -16.02 4.21
C ALA A 86 -4.45 -16.59 3.39
N LEU A 87 -4.25 -16.88 2.11
CA LEU A 87 -5.25 -17.54 1.25
C LEU A 87 -5.63 -18.91 1.81
N THR A 88 -4.63 -19.73 2.13
CA THR A 88 -4.84 -21.05 2.72
C THR A 88 -5.66 -20.98 4.01
N PHE A 89 -5.36 -20.02 4.89
CA PHE A 89 -6.14 -19.79 6.11
C PHE A 89 -7.57 -19.38 5.76
N ALA A 90 -7.76 -18.45 4.84
CA ALA A 90 -9.07 -17.93 4.49
C ALA A 90 -9.98 -19.03 3.91
N ILE A 91 -9.46 -19.84 3.00
CA ILE A 91 -10.20 -20.98 2.44
C ILE A 91 -10.58 -21.98 3.56
N LYS A 92 -9.62 -22.39 4.40
CA LYS A 92 -9.90 -23.33 5.51
C LYS A 92 -10.93 -22.79 6.50
N LYS A 93 -10.94 -21.48 6.75
CA LYS A 93 -11.90 -20.86 7.67
C LYS A 93 -13.32 -20.79 7.07
N LEU A 94 -13.45 -20.54 5.79
CA LEU A 94 -14.75 -20.40 5.12
C LEU A 94 -15.31 -21.75 4.63
N ALA A 95 -14.45 -22.67 4.22
CA ALA A 95 -14.83 -24.03 3.88
C ALA A 95 -15.14 -24.84 5.16
N ALA A 96 -16.25 -24.54 5.80
CA ALA A 96 -16.66 -25.16 7.07
C ALA A 96 -17.04 -26.65 6.98
N SER A 97 -17.00 -27.29 5.79
CA SER A 97 -17.25 -28.72 5.62
C SER A 97 -15.95 -29.51 5.74
N ALA A 98 -15.97 -30.56 6.56
CA ALA A 98 -14.83 -31.43 6.87
C ALA A 98 -14.17 -32.08 5.63
N ASP A 99 -14.86 -32.09 4.49
CA ASP A 99 -14.38 -32.68 3.24
C ASP A 99 -13.35 -31.79 2.49
N PHE A 100 -13.32 -30.49 2.78
CA PHE A 100 -12.42 -29.53 2.12
C PHE A 100 -11.03 -29.42 2.77
N THR A 101 -10.84 -29.99 3.96
CA THR A 101 -9.60 -29.87 4.76
C THR A 101 -8.63 -31.03 4.59
N ARG A 102 -8.99 -32.10 3.88
CA ARG A 102 -8.06 -33.17 3.52
C ARG A 102 -7.17 -32.70 2.39
N ALA A 103 -5.88 -33.05 2.46
CA ALA A 103 -4.91 -32.88 1.36
C ALA A 103 -5.51 -33.43 0.06
N ASN A 104 -6.11 -32.54 -0.71
CA ASN A 104 -6.85 -32.84 -1.91
C ASN A 104 -6.22 -32.03 -3.04
N THR A 105 -5.87 -32.70 -4.11
CA THR A 105 -5.37 -32.06 -5.34
C THR A 105 -6.27 -30.92 -5.83
N GLU A 106 -7.55 -30.98 -5.54
CA GLU A 106 -8.52 -29.91 -5.82
C GLU A 106 -8.26 -28.65 -4.97
N PHE A 107 -7.96 -28.80 -3.66
CA PHE A 107 -7.63 -27.67 -2.79
C PHE A 107 -6.38 -26.95 -3.30
N ASP A 108 -5.31 -27.69 -3.54
CA ASP A 108 -4.06 -27.14 -4.02
C ASP A 108 -4.24 -26.47 -5.39
N SER A 109 -5.03 -27.06 -6.29
CA SER A 109 -5.34 -26.48 -7.59
C SER A 109 -6.08 -25.13 -7.46
N LYS A 110 -7.06 -25.01 -6.56
CA LYS A 110 -7.79 -23.75 -6.32
C LYS A 110 -6.89 -22.68 -5.73
N VAL A 111 -6.01 -23.05 -4.77
CA VAL A 111 -4.99 -22.15 -4.22
C VAL A 111 -4.08 -21.63 -5.34
N GLU A 112 -3.56 -22.51 -6.20
CA GLU A 112 -2.69 -22.09 -7.30
C GLU A 112 -3.39 -21.18 -8.30
N GLN A 113 -4.64 -21.44 -8.64
CA GLN A 113 -5.42 -20.60 -9.55
C GLN A 113 -5.58 -19.17 -8.98
N LEU A 114 -5.94 -19.02 -7.70
CA LEU A 114 -6.07 -17.71 -7.05
C LEU A 114 -4.72 -17.00 -6.88
N MET A 115 -3.67 -17.74 -6.54
CA MET A 115 -2.32 -17.18 -6.47
C MET A 115 -1.84 -16.71 -7.84
N ASN A 116 -2.12 -17.43 -8.91
CA ASN A 116 -1.78 -17.01 -10.27
C ASN A 116 -2.55 -15.75 -10.69
N GLN A 117 -3.85 -15.66 -10.33
CA GLN A 117 -4.63 -14.44 -10.54
C GLN A 117 -4.05 -13.25 -9.76
N TYR A 118 -3.53 -13.48 -8.54
CA TYR A 118 -2.90 -12.42 -7.74
C TYR A 118 -1.61 -11.87 -8.37
N ARG A 119 -0.95 -12.60 -9.26
CA ARG A 119 0.23 -12.11 -10.01
C ARG A 119 -0.11 -11.05 -11.05
N SER A 120 -1.36 -11.03 -11.53
CA SER A 120 -1.82 -10.15 -12.59
C SER A 120 -3.10 -9.42 -12.22
N LEU A 121 -3.07 -8.77 -11.04
CA LEU A 121 -4.17 -7.93 -10.57
C LEU A 121 -4.47 -6.79 -11.56
N SER A 122 -5.73 -6.44 -11.69
CA SER A 122 -6.15 -5.30 -12.48
C SER A 122 -5.60 -4.00 -11.90
N ALA A 123 -5.02 -3.16 -12.75
CA ALA A 123 -4.69 -1.79 -12.35
C ALA A 123 -5.96 -0.92 -12.35
N PHE A 124 -6.02 0.06 -11.45
CA PHE A 124 -7.09 1.06 -11.51
C PHE A 124 -6.98 1.89 -12.79
N PRO A 125 -8.10 2.24 -13.42
CA PRO A 125 -8.11 2.80 -14.78
C PRO A 125 -7.40 4.15 -14.91
N GLU A 126 -7.40 4.96 -13.85
CA GLU A 126 -6.77 6.29 -13.84
C GLU A 126 -5.25 6.27 -13.71
N ASN A 127 -4.64 5.14 -13.36
CA ASN A 127 -3.21 5.05 -13.03
C ASN A 127 -2.32 5.50 -14.18
N ARG A 128 -2.60 5.01 -15.40
CA ARG A 128 -1.79 5.34 -16.58
C ARG A 128 -1.78 6.84 -16.85
N GLU A 129 -2.96 7.47 -16.83
CA GLU A 129 -3.12 8.90 -17.03
C GLU A 129 -2.30 9.72 -16.01
N VAL A 130 -2.40 9.35 -14.73
CA VAL A 130 -1.72 10.04 -13.64
C VAL A 130 -0.19 9.89 -13.74
N LEU A 131 0.29 8.67 -13.97
CA LEU A 131 1.73 8.41 -14.09
C LEU A 131 2.34 9.10 -15.32
N GLN A 132 1.64 9.10 -16.46
CA GLN A 132 2.05 9.86 -17.65
C GLN A 132 2.10 11.36 -17.39
N ALA A 133 1.13 11.91 -16.67
CA ALA A 133 1.10 13.33 -16.32
C ALA A 133 2.26 13.72 -15.38
N LEU A 134 2.62 12.85 -14.44
CA LEU A 134 3.78 13.06 -13.56
C LEU A 134 5.10 13.01 -14.35
N GLN A 135 5.25 12.01 -15.22
CA GLN A 135 6.41 11.89 -16.10
C GLN A 135 6.57 13.12 -17.01
N ALA A 136 5.48 13.59 -17.62
CA ALA A 136 5.49 14.80 -18.45
C ALA A 136 5.89 16.08 -17.68
N ARG A 137 5.69 16.09 -16.36
CA ARG A 137 6.11 17.17 -15.45
C ARG A 137 7.53 16.99 -14.90
N GLY A 138 8.22 15.92 -15.28
CA GLY A 138 9.55 15.59 -14.77
C GLY A 138 9.56 15.22 -13.28
N VAL A 139 8.44 14.75 -12.74
CA VAL A 139 8.34 14.35 -11.34
C VAL A 139 8.79 12.88 -11.20
N PRO A 140 9.88 12.60 -10.47
CA PRO A 140 10.32 11.23 -10.21
C PRO A 140 9.23 10.42 -9.49
N THR A 141 9.01 9.18 -9.95
CA THR A 141 8.00 8.29 -9.41
C THR A 141 8.61 6.96 -8.94
N GLY A 142 8.04 6.38 -7.90
CA GLY A 142 8.43 5.06 -7.45
C GLY A 142 7.30 4.31 -6.79
N ILE A 143 7.48 3.00 -6.67
CA ILE A 143 6.65 2.15 -5.81
C ILE A 143 7.45 1.83 -4.55
N LEU A 144 6.83 2.00 -3.37
CA LEU A 144 7.31 1.48 -2.10
C LEU A 144 6.28 0.50 -1.55
N SER A 145 6.59 -0.79 -1.54
CA SER A 145 5.61 -1.84 -1.29
C SER A 145 6.12 -2.97 -0.41
N ASN A 146 5.16 -3.64 0.23
CA ASN A 146 5.37 -4.91 0.93
C ASN A 146 5.68 -6.08 -0.03
N GLY A 147 5.28 -5.98 -1.32
CA GLY A 147 5.60 -6.98 -2.34
C GLY A 147 7.09 -7.07 -2.65
N ASP A 148 7.56 -8.25 -3.02
CA ASP A 148 8.92 -8.42 -3.51
C ASP A 148 9.10 -7.84 -4.93
N VAL A 149 10.36 -7.60 -5.32
CA VAL A 149 10.68 -6.95 -6.60
C VAL A 149 10.14 -7.71 -7.81
N ALA A 150 10.13 -9.05 -7.75
CA ALA A 150 9.66 -9.89 -8.86
C ALA A 150 8.15 -9.74 -9.04
N MET A 151 7.37 -9.77 -7.94
CA MET A 151 5.93 -9.54 -7.94
C MET A 151 5.60 -8.16 -8.51
N LEU A 152 6.26 -7.11 -8.00
CA LEU A 152 6.01 -5.73 -8.41
C LEU A 152 6.34 -5.50 -9.89
N THR A 153 7.48 -6.02 -10.34
CA THR A 153 7.90 -5.93 -11.75
C THR A 153 6.90 -6.62 -12.67
N LEU A 154 6.40 -7.81 -12.28
CA LEU A 154 5.42 -8.54 -13.07
C LEU A 154 4.09 -7.78 -13.14
N ALA A 155 3.59 -7.26 -12.02
CA ALA A 155 2.36 -6.48 -11.96
C ALA A 155 2.45 -5.19 -12.81
N LEU A 156 3.58 -4.48 -12.76
CA LEU A 156 3.82 -3.30 -13.59
C LEU A 156 3.87 -3.64 -15.09
N LYS A 157 4.53 -4.72 -15.46
CA LYS A 157 4.63 -5.17 -16.87
C LYS A 157 3.28 -5.61 -17.40
N SER A 158 2.55 -6.44 -16.67
CA SER A 158 1.23 -6.94 -17.09
C SER A 158 0.19 -5.84 -17.24
N SER A 159 0.26 -4.79 -16.41
CA SER A 159 -0.63 -3.62 -16.48
C SER A 159 -0.17 -2.55 -17.48
N GLY A 160 1.04 -2.68 -18.05
CA GLY A 160 1.64 -1.69 -18.94
C GLY A 160 2.00 -0.38 -18.24
N LEU A 161 2.20 -0.39 -16.91
CA LEU A 161 2.59 0.77 -16.12
C LEU A 161 4.11 0.90 -15.95
N HIS A 162 4.87 -0.17 -16.24
CA HIS A 162 6.32 -0.23 -16.05
C HIS A 162 7.10 0.95 -16.65
N PRO A 163 6.77 1.48 -17.86
CA PRO A 163 7.51 2.60 -18.44
C PRO A 163 7.34 3.94 -17.71
N TYR A 164 6.43 4.04 -16.77
CA TYR A 164 6.07 5.28 -16.07
C TYR A 164 6.48 5.28 -14.60
N VAL A 165 7.24 4.27 -14.17
CA VAL A 165 7.72 4.12 -12.78
C VAL A 165 9.24 4.03 -12.80
N ASP A 166 9.92 4.99 -12.18
CA ASP A 166 11.38 5.08 -12.17
C ASP A 166 12.03 4.13 -11.16
N HIS A 167 11.34 3.89 -10.02
CA HIS A 167 11.89 3.10 -8.91
C HIS A 167 10.92 2.03 -8.43
N ILE A 168 11.42 0.81 -8.23
CA ILE A 168 10.68 -0.29 -7.59
C ILE A 168 11.38 -0.61 -6.27
N ILE A 169 10.76 -0.24 -5.16
CA ILE A 169 11.31 -0.35 -3.81
C ILE A 169 10.50 -1.39 -3.03
N SER A 170 11.15 -2.50 -2.71
CA SER A 170 10.58 -3.57 -1.90
C SER A 170 11.10 -3.51 -0.47
N VAL A 171 10.21 -3.63 0.49
CA VAL A 171 10.58 -3.75 1.92
C VAL A 171 11.32 -5.06 2.23
N ASP A 172 11.37 -6.00 1.26
CA ASP A 172 12.16 -7.23 1.38
C ASP A 172 13.64 -6.93 1.63
N ALA A 173 14.13 -5.78 1.18
CA ALA A 173 15.51 -5.33 1.42
C ALA A 173 15.86 -5.16 2.91
N VAL A 174 14.88 -4.82 3.75
CA VAL A 174 15.06 -4.61 5.20
C VAL A 174 14.40 -5.69 6.06
N LYS A 175 13.72 -6.65 5.43
CA LYS A 175 13.00 -7.74 6.13
C LYS A 175 12.04 -7.23 7.22
N LYS A 176 11.45 -6.05 7.00
CA LYS A 176 10.47 -5.41 7.87
C LYS A 176 9.36 -4.83 7.00
N TYR A 177 8.14 -5.29 7.23
CA TYR A 177 6.96 -4.80 6.50
C TYR A 177 6.53 -3.40 7.00
N LYS A 178 5.80 -2.66 6.17
CA LYS A 178 5.05 -1.49 6.61
C LYS A 178 4.10 -1.94 7.76
N THR A 179 3.98 -1.23 8.84
CA THR A 179 4.34 0.17 9.11
C THR A 179 5.68 0.35 9.86
N HIS A 180 6.61 -0.57 9.77
CA HIS A 180 7.90 -0.41 10.42
C HIS A 180 8.67 0.76 9.79
N PRO A 181 9.31 1.68 10.58
CA PRO A 181 10.00 2.85 10.04
C PRO A 181 11.08 2.54 9.02
N ALA A 182 11.83 1.43 9.19
CA ALA A 182 12.85 1.00 8.23
C ALA A 182 12.29 0.74 6.83
N ALA A 183 11.01 0.35 6.70
CA ALA A 183 10.36 0.15 5.41
C ALA A 183 10.19 1.48 4.66
N TYR A 184 9.79 2.53 5.37
CA TYR A 184 9.61 3.87 4.76
C TYR A 184 10.96 4.56 4.48
N ALA A 185 11.98 4.35 5.32
CA ALA A 185 13.32 4.90 5.11
C ALA A 185 13.97 4.46 3.78
N LEU A 186 13.54 3.33 3.21
CA LEU A 186 13.99 2.90 1.87
C LEU A 186 13.64 3.92 0.79
N GLY A 187 12.50 4.61 0.90
CA GLY A 187 12.11 5.63 -0.05
C GLY A 187 13.06 6.82 -0.03
N GLU A 188 13.43 7.31 1.17
CA GLU A 188 14.38 8.41 1.32
C GLU A 188 15.75 8.05 0.76
N SER A 189 16.26 6.86 1.10
CA SER A 189 17.58 6.40 0.63
C SER A 189 17.62 6.19 -0.88
N THR A 190 16.54 5.70 -1.48
CA THR A 190 16.47 5.47 -2.93
C THR A 190 16.36 6.78 -3.72
N LEU A 191 15.55 7.73 -3.22
CA LEU A 191 15.33 9.00 -3.91
C LEU A 191 16.41 10.05 -3.61
N GLY A 192 17.20 9.86 -2.55
CA GLY A 192 18.13 10.88 -2.04
C GLY A 192 17.43 12.14 -1.53
N LEU A 193 16.18 12.01 -1.09
CA LEU A 193 15.33 13.11 -0.63
C LEU A 193 14.86 12.86 0.81
N PRO A 194 14.78 13.90 1.66
CA PRO A 194 14.16 13.75 2.97
C PRO A 194 12.66 13.50 2.83
N ALA A 195 12.06 12.75 3.77
CA ALA A 195 10.65 12.36 3.76
C ALA A 195 9.70 13.55 3.49
N ALA A 196 9.94 14.71 4.13
CA ALA A 196 9.11 15.90 3.97
C ALA A 196 9.03 16.46 2.55
N LYS A 197 9.94 16.04 1.64
CA LYS A 197 9.95 16.39 0.21
C LYS A 197 9.39 15.31 -0.70
N VAL A 198 8.87 14.24 -0.15
CA VAL A 198 8.28 13.14 -0.91
C VAL A 198 6.79 13.05 -0.58
N LEU A 199 5.98 12.93 -1.63
CA LEU A 199 4.56 12.58 -1.48
C LEU A 199 4.45 11.05 -1.44
N PHE A 200 3.89 10.51 -0.38
CA PHE A 200 3.54 9.10 -0.30
C PHE A 200 2.03 8.94 -0.53
N VAL A 201 1.66 8.03 -1.42
CA VAL A 201 0.27 7.83 -1.86
C VAL A 201 -0.16 6.40 -1.54
N SER A 202 -1.22 6.27 -0.77
CA SER A 202 -1.80 4.96 -0.45
C SER A 202 -3.32 5.03 -0.34
N SER A 203 -4.00 3.98 -0.81
CA SER A 203 -5.43 3.77 -0.54
C SER A 203 -5.66 3.01 0.78
N ASN A 204 -4.62 2.40 1.34
CA ASN A 204 -4.69 1.75 2.64
C ASN A 204 -4.51 2.80 3.74
N GLY A 205 -5.56 3.05 4.57
CA GLY A 205 -5.51 4.06 5.64
C GLY A 205 -4.34 3.86 6.60
N TRP A 206 -4.13 2.61 7.05
CA TRP A 206 -3.02 2.24 7.94
C TRP A 206 -1.63 2.54 7.35
N ASP A 207 -1.46 2.44 6.03
CA ASP A 207 -0.20 2.72 5.34
C ASP A 207 0.02 4.23 5.16
N ALA A 208 -1.04 4.97 4.79
CA ALA A 208 -1.02 6.43 4.77
C ALA A 208 -0.69 7.01 6.15
N LEU A 209 -1.27 6.45 7.22
CA LEU A 209 -0.97 6.82 8.60
C LEU A 209 0.51 6.55 8.96
N GLY A 210 1.00 5.34 8.68
CA GLY A 210 2.39 4.98 8.96
C GLY A 210 3.39 5.85 8.20
N ALA A 211 3.10 6.18 6.94
CA ALA A 211 3.89 7.11 6.13
C ALA A 211 3.86 8.54 6.70
N THR A 212 2.70 9.00 7.22
CA THR A 212 2.59 10.30 7.90
C THR A 212 3.44 10.32 9.17
N TRP A 213 3.41 9.28 9.97
CA TRP A 213 4.25 9.16 11.17
C TRP A 213 5.75 9.15 10.84
N HIS A 214 6.12 8.59 9.69
CA HIS A 214 7.51 8.61 9.22
C HIS A 214 7.98 10.01 8.77
N GLY A 215 7.05 10.91 8.43
CA GLY A 215 7.35 12.28 8.00
C GLY A 215 7.13 12.58 6.52
N TYR A 216 6.58 11.66 5.75
CA TYR A 216 6.15 11.92 4.38
C TYR A 216 4.97 12.89 4.33
N GLN A 217 4.88 13.69 3.26
CA GLN A 217 3.60 14.24 2.86
C GLN A 217 2.74 13.08 2.34
N THR A 218 1.47 13.02 2.72
CA THR A 218 0.64 11.86 2.40
C THR A 218 -0.65 12.24 1.70
N LEU A 219 -1.01 11.46 0.68
CA LEU A 219 -2.34 11.44 0.08
C LEU A 219 -2.97 10.08 0.37
N TRP A 220 -4.06 10.09 1.15
CA TRP A 220 -4.90 8.92 1.30
C TRP A 220 -5.96 8.91 0.19
N VAL A 221 -5.89 7.92 -0.71
CA VAL A 221 -6.84 7.75 -1.81
C VAL A 221 -8.00 6.88 -1.34
N ASN A 222 -9.04 7.51 -0.82
CA ASN A 222 -10.22 6.87 -0.24
C ASN A 222 -11.33 6.64 -1.27
N ARG A 223 -11.17 5.62 -2.13
CA ARG A 223 -12.15 5.29 -3.18
C ARG A 223 -13.49 4.80 -2.63
N SER A 224 -13.50 4.23 -1.43
CA SER A 224 -14.66 3.56 -0.85
C SER A 224 -15.35 4.37 0.26
N ASN A 225 -14.96 5.66 0.40
CA ASN A 225 -15.50 6.56 1.44
C ASN A 225 -15.51 5.96 2.85
N GLN A 226 -14.41 5.30 3.22
CA GLN A 226 -14.23 4.70 4.55
C GLN A 226 -13.82 5.77 5.57
N PRO A 227 -14.05 5.56 6.88
CA PRO A 227 -13.43 6.38 7.91
C PRO A 227 -11.91 6.22 7.86
N PHE A 228 -11.17 7.28 8.20
CA PHE A 228 -9.73 7.18 8.40
C PHE A 228 -9.42 6.56 9.76
N GLU A 229 -8.17 6.15 9.94
CA GLU A 229 -7.68 5.57 11.21
C GLU A 229 -7.83 6.55 12.39
N GLU A 230 -8.48 6.13 13.46
CA GLU A 230 -8.76 6.96 14.67
C GLU A 230 -7.55 7.00 15.64
N LEU A 231 -6.33 7.18 15.10
CA LEU A 231 -5.07 7.23 15.86
C LEU A 231 -4.46 8.63 15.92
N GLY A 232 -5.28 9.67 15.71
CA GLY A 232 -4.97 11.06 16.04
C GLY A 232 -4.08 11.81 15.05
N THR A 233 -3.63 11.18 13.94
CA THR A 233 -2.76 11.85 12.95
C THR A 233 -3.38 11.76 11.56
N PRO A 234 -4.00 12.83 11.03
CA PRO A 234 -4.59 12.78 9.70
C PRO A 234 -3.52 12.76 8.59
N PRO A 235 -3.85 12.27 7.38
CA PRO A 235 -2.99 12.42 6.22
C PRO A 235 -2.88 13.91 5.83
N THR A 236 -1.88 14.27 5.04
CA THR A 236 -1.74 15.65 4.51
C THR A 236 -2.96 16.05 3.69
N ARG A 237 -3.47 15.12 2.87
CA ARG A 237 -4.73 15.26 2.13
C ARG A 237 -5.44 13.91 2.02
N THR A 238 -6.76 13.98 1.90
CA THR A 238 -7.61 12.86 1.46
C THR A 238 -8.17 13.19 0.08
N GLY A 239 -8.15 12.19 -0.80
CA GLY A 239 -8.75 12.27 -2.14
C GLY A 239 -9.59 11.04 -2.42
N SER A 240 -10.36 11.06 -3.49
CA SER A 240 -11.22 9.94 -3.92
C SER A 240 -10.64 9.15 -5.10
N SER A 241 -9.59 9.67 -5.73
CA SER A 241 -8.96 9.10 -6.93
C SER A 241 -7.45 9.35 -6.91
N LEU A 242 -6.70 8.53 -7.64
CA LEU A 242 -5.27 8.76 -7.85
C LEU A 242 -5.01 10.09 -8.58
N ARG A 243 -5.98 10.63 -9.32
CA ARG A 243 -5.89 11.95 -9.98
C ARG A 243 -5.61 13.09 -9.01
N ASP A 244 -5.99 12.95 -7.74
CA ASP A 244 -5.76 13.97 -6.70
C ASP A 244 -4.26 14.19 -6.41
N VAL A 245 -3.38 13.26 -6.81
CA VAL A 245 -1.91 13.41 -6.79
C VAL A 245 -1.48 14.64 -7.57
N LEU A 246 -2.12 14.91 -8.73
CA LEU A 246 -1.73 15.99 -9.62
C LEU A 246 -1.90 17.39 -9.00
N GLY A 247 -2.75 17.50 -7.98
CA GLY A 247 -2.94 18.72 -7.20
C GLY A 247 -1.75 19.11 -6.30
N PHE A 248 -0.79 18.21 -6.08
CA PHE A 248 0.46 18.50 -5.37
C PHE A 248 1.54 19.06 -6.30
N PHE A 249 1.37 18.89 -7.62
CA PHE A 249 2.32 19.29 -8.65
C PHE A 249 1.61 20.17 -9.70
N PRO A 250 1.21 21.41 -9.35
CA PRO A 250 0.58 22.30 -10.31
C PRO A 250 1.50 22.59 -11.48
N VAL A 251 0.94 22.69 -12.68
CA VAL A 251 1.68 23.18 -13.86
C VAL A 251 1.98 24.65 -13.61
N SER A 252 3.28 25.02 -13.60
CA SER A 252 3.66 26.44 -13.62
C SER A 252 3.11 27.08 -14.90
N LEU A 253 2.29 28.11 -14.77
CA LEU A 253 1.75 28.91 -15.87
C LEU A 253 2.88 29.72 -16.52
#